data_b9d756ebdb3dde7b603c31cbbef042b3
#
_entry.id   b9d756ebdb3dde7b603c31cbbef042b3
#
_cell.length_a   1.000
_cell.length_b   1.000
_cell.length_c   1.000
_cell.angle_alpha   90.00
_cell.angle_beta   90.00
_cell.angle_gamma   90.00
#
_symmetry.space_group_name_H-M   'P 1'
#
loop_
_entity.id
_entity.type
_entity.pdbx_description
1 polymer ?
#
loop_
_entity_poly.entity_id
_entity_poly.type
_entity_poly.pdbx_seq_one_letter_code
_entity_poly.pdbx_strand_id
1 'polypeptide(L)' 'MKKHFPIIIEQDKNGVYIVGCPLFKGCRSYGHNIEEAVENIKEAIEVCVEEETTEDQPIFIGIRDIELALL' A
#
# COMPACT_ATOMS: atom_id res chain seq x y z
N MET A 1 -13.94 11.89 -12.20
CA MET A 1 -14.01 11.74 -10.74
C MET A 1 -12.71 11.16 -10.20
N LYS A 2 -12.20 11.78 -9.15
CA LYS A 2 -10.94 11.35 -8.54
C LYS A 2 -11.21 10.47 -7.33
N LYS A 3 -10.40 9.43 -7.19
CA LYS A 3 -10.46 8.56 -6.02
C LYS A 3 -9.11 8.59 -5.32
N HIS A 4 -9.15 8.40 -4.04
CA HIS A 4 -7.95 8.37 -3.22
C HIS A 4 -7.69 6.95 -2.74
N PHE A 5 -6.45 6.52 -2.85
CA PHE A 5 -6.04 5.19 -2.44
C PHE A 5 -4.94 5.35 -1.38
N PRO A 6 -5.22 4.94 -0.15
CA PRO A 6 -4.19 5.01 0.87
C PRO A 6 -3.09 4.00 0.57
N ILE A 7 -1.86 4.38 0.85
CA ILE A 7 -0.75 3.45 0.72
C ILE A 7 0.05 3.46 2.01
N ILE A 8 0.65 2.32 2.32
CA ILE A 8 1.51 2.15 3.47
C ILE A 8 2.92 2.04 2.96
N ILE A 9 3.82 2.83 3.52
CA ILE A 9 5.21 2.89 3.08
C ILE A 9 6.10 2.35 4.17
N GLU A 10 6.93 1.37 3.81
CA GLU A 10 7.88 0.76 4.73
C GLU A 10 9.27 0.75 4.08
N GLN A 11 10.27 0.46 4.84
CA GLN A 11 11.63 0.35 4.32
C GLN A 11 12.24 -0.93 4.87
N ASP A 12 12.84 -1.73 4.02
CA ASP A 12 13.49 -2.94 4.49
C ASP A 12 14.91 -2.64 4.98
N LYS A 13 15.58 -3.66 5.48
CA LYS A 13 16.92 -3.50 6.05
C LYS A 13 17.98 -3.08 5.02
N ASN A 14 17.69 -3.25 3.75
CA ASN A 14 18.61 -2.87 2.68
C ASN A 14 18.32 -1.49 2.12
N GLY A 15 17.34 -0.79 2.69
CA GLY A 15 17.01 0.55 2.26
C GLY A 15 16.00 0.63 1.11
N VAL A 16 15.45 -0.50 0.69
CA VAL A 16 14.44 -0.52 -0.35
C VAL A 16 13.10 -0.12 0.25
N TYR A 17 12.40 0.78 -0.42
CA TYR A 17 11.08 1.20 0.04
C TYR A 17 10.03 0.25 -0.49
N ILE A 18 9.20 -0.23 0.40
CA ILE A 18 8.13 -1.18 0.08
C ILE A 18 6.81 -0.45 0.31
N VAL A 19 5.94 -0.49 -0.68
CA VAL A 19 4.65 0.19 -0.57
C VAL A 19 3.53 -0.80 -0.86
N GLY A 20 2.40 -0.59 -0.21
CA GLY A 20 1.25 -1.45 -0.40
C GLY A 20 -0.04 -0.65 -0.28
N CYS A 21 -1.05 -1.07 -1.01
CA CYS A 21 -2.37 -0.47 -0.90
C CYS A 21 -3.27 -1.45 -0.13
N PRO A 22 -3.70 -1.07 1.08
CA PRO A 22 -4.48 -2.00 1.91
C PRO A 22 -5.87 -2.30 1.37
N LEU A 23 -6.33 -1.56 0.37
CA LEU A 23 -7.63 -1.80 -0.22
C LEU A 23 -7.66 -3.03 -1.12
N PHE A 24 -6.49 -3.46 -1.59
CA PHE A 24 -6.41 -4.61 -2.50
C PHE A 24 -5.45 -5.64 -1.93
N LYS A 25 -5.87 -6.87 -1.94
CA LYS A 25 -5.03 -7.96 -1.46
C LYS A 25 -3.86 -8.16 -2.43
N GLY A 26 -2.65 -8.12 -1.89
CA GLY A 26 -1.47 -8.34 -2.70
C GLY A 26 -1.03 -7.17 -3.57
N CYS A 27 -1.65 -6.01 -3.44
CA CYS A 27 -1.26 -4.84 -4.21
C CYS A 27 -0.05 -4.19 -3.56
N ARG A 28 1.14 -4.52 -4.04
CA ARG A 28 2.40 -4.05 -3.46
C ARG A 28 3.39 -3.71 -4.56
N SER A 29 4.33 -2.84 -4.20
CA SER A 29 5.43 -2.51 -5.09
C SER A 29 6.60 -1.99 -4.26
N TYR A 30 7.68 -1.60 -4.90
CA TYR A 30 8.83 -1.09 -4.17
C TYR A 30 9.65 -0.19 -5.09
N GLY A 31 10.61 0.51 -4.49
CA GLY A 31 11.49 1.40 -5.22
C GLY A 31 12.70 1.76 -4.39
N HIS A 32 13.68 2.38 -5.02
CA HIS A 32 14.91 2.78 -4.35
C HIS A 32 14.76 4.08 -3.59
N ASN A 33 13.70 4.82 -3.88
CA ASN A 33 13.34 6.02 -3.14
C ASN A 33 11.81 6.09 -3.10
N ILE A 34 11.29 7.03 -2.30
CA ILE A 34 9.84 7.11 -2.10
C ILE A 34 9.11 7.46 -3.39
N GLU A 35 9.63 8.41 -4.17
CA GLU A 35 8.98 8.80 -5.42
C GLU A 35 8.87 7.64 -6.40
N GLU A 36 9.93 6.86 -6.51
CA GLU A 36 9.92 5.69 -7.39
C GLU A 36 8.90 4.65 -6.90
N ALA A 37 8.90 4.38 -5.59
CA ALA A 37 7.96 3.42 -5.03
C ALA A 37 6.52 3.87 -5.24
N VAL A 38 6.24 5.16 -5.09
CA VAL A 38 4.90 5.70 -5.29
C VAL A 38 4.48 5.58 -6.76
N GLU A 39 5.37 5.89 -7.69
CA GLU A 39 5.06 5.72 -9.10
C GLU A 39 4.77 4.26 -9.44
N ASN A 40 5.54 3.35 -8.87
CA ASN A 40 5.35 1.94 -9.13
C ASN A 40 4.04 1.41 -8.55
N ILE A 41 3.66 1.86 -7.34
CA ILE A 41 2.40 1.40 -6.75
C ILE A 41 1.20 1.98 -7.49
N LYS A 42 1.33 3.16 -8.09
CA LYS A 42 0.25 3.72 -8.90
C LYS A 42 -0.12 2.79 -10.04
N GLU A 43 0.88 2.25 -10.72
CA GLU A 43 0.63 1.30 -11.80
C GLU A 43 -0.03 0.02 -11.29
N ALA A 44 0.45 -0.46 -10.14
CA ALA A 44 -0.12 -1.66 -9.54
C ALA A 44 -1.58 -1.44 -9.14
N ILE A 45 -1.90 -0.27 -8.59
CA ILE A 45 -3.27 0.06 -8.20
C ILE A 45 -4.17 0.10 -9.44
N GLU A 46 -3.70 0.68 -10.53
CA GLU A 46 -4.49 0.74 -11.75
C GLU A 46 -4.89 -0.66 -12.23
N VAL A 47 -3.96 -1.60 -12.17
CA VAL A 47 -4.24 -2.98 -12.54
C VAL A 47 -5.23 -3.61 -11.55
N CYS A 48 -5.02 -3.39 -10.25
CA CYS A 48 -5.90 -3.95 -9.23
C CYS A 48 -7.34 -3.43 -9.36
N VAL A 49 -7.48 -2.15 -9.68
CA VAL A 49 -8.81 -1.56 -9.87
C VAL A 49 -9.55 -2.23 -11.02
N GLU A 50 -8.84 -2.57 -12.08
CA GLU A 50 -9.45 -3.21 -13.24
C GLU A 50 -9.83 -4.66 -12.99
N GLU A 51 -9.04 -5.37 -12.19
CA GLU A 51 -9.22 -6.80 -12.00
C GLU A 51 -10.13 -7.19 -10.85
N GLU A 52 -10.21 -6.37 -9.81
CA GLU A 52 -10.97 -6.72 -8.64
C GLU A 52 -12.33 -6.06 -8.61
N THR A 53 -13.32 -6.81 -8.11
CA THR A 53 -14.65 -6.25 -7.92
C THR A 53 -14.64 -5.38 -6.66
N THR A 54 -15.44 -4.33 -6.69
CA THR A 54 -15.52 -3.42 -5.54
C THR A 54 -16.38 -3.97 -4.40
N GLU A 55 -17.12 -5.04 -4.63
CA GLU A 55 -18.04 -5.58 -3.64
C GLU A 55 -17.35 -6.12 -2.39
N ASP A 56 -16.19 -6.72 -2.55
CA ASP A 56 -15.46 -7.30 -1.43
C ASP A 56 -14.30 -6.45 -0.97
N GLN A 57 -14.21 -5.22 -1.45
CA GLN A 57 -13.12 -4.34 -1.11
C GLN A 57 -13.29 -3.81 0.32
N PRO A 58 -12.25 -3.93 1.14
CA PRO A 58 -12.34 -3.39 2.50
C PRO A 58 -12.33 -1.87 2.49
N ILE A 59 -12.84 -1.30 3.56
CA ILE A 59 -12.80 0.13 3.78
C ILE A 59 -11.60 0.43 4.65
N PHE A 60 -10.72 1.29 4.20
CA PHE A 60 -9.56 1.67 4.98
C PHE A 60 -9.98 2.67 6.07
N ILE A 61 -9.70 2.33 7.33
CA ILE A 61 -10.07 3.19 8.45
C ILE A 61 -8.85 3.99 8.93
N GLY A 62 -7.71 3.34 9.11
CA GLY A 62 -6.54 4.05 9.59
C GLY A 62 -5.47 3.13 10.12
N ILE A 63 -4.46 3.74 10.69
CA ILE A 63 -3.32 3.02 11.27
C ILE A 63 -3.22 3.42 12.73
N ARG A 64 -2.94 2.45 13.58
CA ARG A 64 -2.72 2.68 14.99
C ARG A 64 -1.50 1.94 15.47
N ASP A 65 -0.81 2.54 16.42
CA ASP A 65 0.31 1.90 17.10
C ASP A 65 -0.19 1.26 18.39
N ILE A 66 0.33 0.10 18.68
CA ILE A 66 0.00 -0.61 19.92
C ILE A 66 1.30 -0.78 20.71
N GLU A 67 1.26 -0.41 21.96
CA GLU A 67 2.41 -0.58 22.85
C GLU A 67 2.25 -1.89 23.62
N LEU A 68 3.28 -2.71 23.57
CA LEU A 68 3.29 -3.98 24.28
C LEU A 68 4.55 -4.05 25.14
N ALA A 69 4.40 -4.61 26.33
CA ALA A 69 5.55 -4.87 27.19
C ALA A 69 6.14 -6.21 26.77
N LEU A 70 7.36 -6.17 26.26
CA LEU A 70 8.07 -7.38 25.82
C LEU A 70 9.18 -7.73 26.79
N LEU A 71 9.42 -9.03 26.98
CA LEU A 71 10.49 -9.51 27.85
C LEU A 71 11.85 -9.44 27.19
#